data_0bf3c706a3a7f491115c321ca4990aa5
#
_entry.id   0bf3c706a3a7f491115c321ca4990aa5
#
_cell.length_a   1.000
_cell.length_b   1.000
_cell.length_c   1.000
_cell.angle_alpha   90.00
_cell.angle_beta   90.00
_cell.angle_gamma   90.00
#
_symmetry.space_group_name_H-M   'P 1'
#
loop_
_entity.id
_entity.type
_entity.pdbx_description
1 polymer ?
#
loop_
_entity_poly.entity_id
_entity_poly.type
_entity_poly.pdbx_seq_one_letter_code
_entity_poly.pdbx_strand_id
1 'polypeptide(L)'
;NHRTVDATMPKGSVVIYTGRTIHGGGANQSNQIRRGLNVDYILGWLRQEENQYLSCPPEVARTLPAHVQKLAGYALGSYALGYQDDIRDPFAVLNGQDGGSSFGGLDTAIPTLNQQQ
;
A
#
# COMPACT_ATOMS: atom_id res chain seq x y z
N ASN A 1 -19.98 -28.08 -5.23
CA ASN A 1 -19.87 -27.50 -6.58
C ASN A 1 -19.91 -25.98 -6.43
N HIS A 2 -18.79 -25.33 -6.64
CA HIS A 2 -18.77 -23.86 -6.72
C HIS A 2 -19.08 -23.45 -8.16
N ARG A 3 -20.04 -22.55 -8.31
CA ARG A 3 -20.32 -21.94 -9.62
C ARG A 3 -19.24 -20.87 -9.85
N THR A 4 -18.44 -21.04 -10.89
CA THR A 4 -17.46 -20.03 -11.32
C THR A 4 -18.07 -19.13 -12.39
N VAL A 5 -17.60 -17.91 -12.44
CA VAL A 5 -17.92 -16.92 -13.48
C VAL A 5 -16.60 -16.51 -14.14
N ASP A 6 -16.57 -16.61 -15.46
CA ASP A 6 -15.39 -16.22 -16.22
C ASP A 6 -15.26 -14.70 -16.28
N ALA A 7 -14.11 -14.20 -15.82
CA ALA A 7 -13.76 -12.78 -15.93
C ALA A 7 -13.14 -12.47 -17.30
N THR A 8 -13.87 -12.82 -18.39
CA THR A 8 -13.44 -12.51 -19.74
C THR A 8 -13.56 -11.04 -20.03
N MET A 9 -12.45 -10.40 -20.43
CA MET A 9 -12.42 -8.96 -20.64
C MET A 9 -11.41 -8.57 -21.73
N PRO A 10 -11.59 -7.42 -22.39
CA PRO A 10 -10.62 -6.88 -23.35
C PRO A 10 -9.26 -6.57 -22.72
N LYS A 11 -8.22 -6.53 -23.55
CA LYS A 11 -6.89 -6.07 -23.14
C LYS A 11 -6.98 -4.66 -22.51
N GLY A 12 -6.30 -4.46 -21.38
CA GLY A 12 -6.31 -3.20 -20.65
C GLY A 12 -7.44 -3.08 -19.61
N SER A 13 -8.32 -4.07 -19.50
CA SER A 13 -9.32 -4.11 -18.43
C SER A 13 -8.68 -4.46 -17.09
N VAL A 14 -9.34 -4.03 -16.02
CA VAL A 14 -8.97 -4.31 -14.63
C VAL A 14 -10.12 -5.02 -13.95
N VAL A 15 -9.82 -6.08 -13.20
CA VAL A 15 -10.74 -6.70 -12.25
C VAL A 15 -10.27 -6.40 -10.83
N ILE A 16 -11.20 -5.98 -9.98
CA ILE A 16 -10.94 -5.73 -8.56
C ILE A 16 -11.75 -6.73 -7.75
N TYR A 17 -11.08 -7.42 -6.84
CA TYR A 17 -11.71 -8.38 -5.93
C TYR A 17 -11.07 -8.32 -4.55
N THR A 18 -11.79 -8.78 -3.56
CA THR A 18 -11.28 -8.87 -2.19
C THR A 18 -10.52 -10.17 -1.98
N GLY A 19 -9.60 -10.21 -1.03
CA GLY A 19 -8.83 -11.42 -0.67
C GLY A 19 -9.71 -12.62 -0.24
N ARG A 20 -11.00 -12.41 0.02
CA ARG A 20 -11.96 -13.49 0.34
C ARG A 20 -12.58 -14.13 -0.91
N THR A 21 -12.36 -13.57 -2.09
CA THR A 21 -12.92 -14.07 -3.33
C THR A 21 -12.16 -15.32 -3.77
N ILE A 22 -12.86 -16.44 -3.90
CA ILE A 22 -12.28 -17.66 -4.48
C ILE A 22 -12.08 -17.40 -5.97
N HIS A 23 -10.83 -17.44 -6.40
CA HIS A 23 -10.47 -17.14 -7.78
C HIS A 23 -9.35 -18.05 -8.27
N GLY A 24 -9.13 -18.05 -9.57
CA GLY A 24 -8.05 -18.83 -10.19
C GLY A 24 -7.79 -18.38 -11.62
N GLY A 25 -6.64 -18.75 -12.14
CA GLY A 25 -6.27 -18.49 -13.53
C GLY A 25 -6.85 -19.55 -14.46
N GLY A 26 -7.67 -19.13 -15.42
CA GLY A 26 -8.09 -20.01 -16.51
C GLY A 26 -6.94 -20.32 -17.48
N ALA A 27 -7.00 -21.46 -18.17
CA ALA A 27 -6.01 -21.84 -19.14
C ALA A 27 -6.00 -20.86 -20.34
N ASN A 28 -4.81 -20.55 -20.84
CA ASN A 28 -4.66 -19.86 -22.11
C ASN A 28 -4.77 -20.87 -23.26
N GLN A 29 -5.85 -20.79 -24.00
CA GLN A 29 -6.13 -21.68 -25.16
C GLN A 29 -5.72 -21.04 -26.50
N SER A 30 -5.09 -19.86 -26.47
CA SER A 30 -4.63 -19.18 -27.67
C SER A 30 -3.14 -19.45 -27.94
N ASN A 31 -2.69 -19.16 -29.17
CA ASN A 31 -1.28 -19.26 -29.55
C ASN A 31 -0.47 -18.02 -29.16
N GLN A 32 -1.08 -17.08 -28.39
CA GLN A 32 -0.43 -15.84 -27.97
C GLN A 32 -0.12 -15.86 -26.47
N ILE A 33 0.92 -15.14 -26.07
CA ILE A 33 1.25 -14.98 -24.65
C ILE A 33 0.17 -14.12 -23.97
N ARG A 34 -0.44 -14.66 -22.93
CA ARG A 34 -1.28 -13.90 -21.99
C ARG A 34 -0.40 -13.36 -20.85
N ARG A 35 -0.46 -12.06 -20.64
CA ARG A 35 0.17 -11.41 -19.50
C ARG A 35 -0.88 -10.89 -18.54
N GLY A 36 -0.78 -11.27 -17.30
CA GLY A 36 -1.59 -10.75 -16.20
C GLY A 36 -0.68 -10.05 -15.20
N LEU A 37 -1.13 -8.91 -14.67
CA LEU A 37 -0.49 -8.22 -13.57
C LEU A 37 -1.42 -8.32 -12.37
N ASN A 38 -0.92 -8.83 -11.26
CA ASN A 38 -1.60 -8.81 -9.97
C ASN A 38 -0.96 -7.73 -9.09
N VAL A 39 -1.78 -6.89 -8.50
CA VAL A 39 -1.33 -5.86 -7.57
C VAL A 39 -2.17 -5.99 -6.30
N ASP A 40 -1.52 -6.38 -5.22
CA ASP A 40 -2.15 -6.58 -3.94
C ASP A 40 -2.04 -5.33 -3.06
N TYR A 41 -3.17 -4.84 -2.60
CA TYR A 41 -3.25 -3.76 -1.63
C TYR A 41 -3.62 -4.32 -0.26
N ILE A 42 -2.85 -3.96 0.74
CA ILE A 42 -3.06 -4.38 2.13
C ILE A 42 -3.27 -3.18 3.03
N LEU A 43 -3.83 -3.43 4.20
CA LEU A 43 -3.97 -2.39 5.22
C LEU A 43 -2.59 -1.97 5.74
N GLY A 44 -2.42 -0.69 6.04
CA GLY A 44 -1.13 -0.09 6.41
C GLY A 44 -0.47 -0.67 7.67
N TRP A 45 -1.19 -1.47 8.46
CA TRP A 45 -0.62 -2.19 9.61
C TRP A 45 -0.22 -3.63 9.31
N LEU A 46 -0.41 -4.10 8.08
CA LEU A 46 0.03 -5.42 7.64
C LEU A 46 1.35 -5.31 6.90
N ARG A 47 2.12 -6.39 6.95
CA ARG A 47 3.36 -6.47 6.19
C ARG A 47 3.06 -6.87 4.74
N GLN A 48 3.67 -6.18 3.80
CA GLN A 48 3.64 -6.51 2.37
C GLN A 48 4.34 -7.84 2.12
N GLU A 49 3.85 -8.62 1.16
CA GLU A 49 4.49 -9.87 0.73
C GLU A 49 5.86 -9.59 0.11
N GLU A 50 5.91 -8.66 -0.85
CA GLU A 50 7.16 -8.18 -1.40
C GLU A 50 7.69 -6.99 -0.60
N ASN A 51 8.98 -6.98 -0.32
CA ASN A 51 9.62 -5.85 0.34
C ASN A 51 9.76 -4.69 -0.63
N GLN A 52 8.78 -3.79 -0.63
CA GLN A 52 8.75 -2.65 -1.55
C GLN A 52 9.91 -1.67 -1.34
N TYR A 53 10.47 -1.56 -0.15
CA TYR A 53 11.61 -0.69 0.11
C TYR A 53 12.90 -1.18 -0.57
N LEU A 54 13.01 -2.48 -0.81
CA LEU A 54 14.12 -3.06 -1.57
C LEU A 54 13.83 -3.11 -3.07
N SER A 55 12.59 -3.41 -3.48
CA SER A 55 12.20 -3.47 -4.89
C SER A 55 12.03 -2.10 -5.52
N CYS A 56 11.65 -1.10 -4.72
CA CYS A 56 11.48 0.29 -5.11
C CYS A 56 12.23 1.18 -4.10
N PRO A 57 13.57 1.20 -4.14
CA PRO A 57 14.35 1.93 -3.16
C PRO A 57 14.14 3.45 -3.27
N PRO A 58 14.58 4.25 -2.27
CA PRO A 58 14.27 5.68 -2.17
C PRO A 58 14.55 6.50 -3.43
N GLU A 59 15.64 6.21 -4.13
CA GLU A 59 16.00 6.91 -5.37
C GLU A 59 14.99 6.65 -6.51
N VAL A 60 14.41 5.46 -6.56
CA VAL A 60 13.34 5.13 -7.50
C VAL A 60 12.01 5.72 -7.02
N ALA A 61 11.71 5.55 -5.74
CA ALA A 61 10.46 6.03 -5.16
C ALA A 61 10.26 7.53 -5.35
N ARG A 62 11.33 8.34 -5.23
CA ARG A 62 11.27 9.80 -5.45
C ARG A 62 10.82 10.19 -6.85
N THR A 63 10.99 9.33 -7.85
CA THR A 63 10.55 9.59 -9.23
C THR A 63 9.07 9.33 -9.44
N LEU A 64 8.41 8.67 -8.50
CA LEU A 64 7.01 8.28 -8.61
C LEU A 64 6.08 9.40 -8.12
N PRO A 65 4.83 9.44 -8.60
CA PRO A 65 3.82 10.34 -8.06
C PRO A 65 3.61 10.11 -6.55
N ALA A 66 3.32 11.17 -5.80
CA ALA A 66 3.19 11.15 -4.34
C ALA A 66 2.24 10.07 -3.81
N HIS A 67 1.10 9.85 -4.48
CA HIS A 67 0.16 8.79 -4.08
C HIS A 67 0.73 7.39 -4.27
N VAL A 68 1.57 7.17 -5.29
CA VAL A 68 2.23 5.88 -5.54
C VAL A 68 3.32 5.64 -4.49
N GLN A 69 4.09 6.66 -4.11
CA GLN A 69 5.05 6.56 -3.01
C GLN A 69 4.38 6.08 -1.73
N LYS A 70 3.24 6.66 -1.39
CA LYS A 70 2.45 6.26 -0.20
C LYS A 70 1.91 4.84 -0.31
N LEU A 71 1.40 4.43 -1.47
CA LEU A 71 0.94 3.07 -1.71
C LEU A 71 2.07 2.04 -1.63
N ALA A 72 3.28 2.39 -2.05
CA ALA A 72 4.47 1.55 -1.90
C ALA A 72 4.93 1.42 -0.43
N GLY A 73 4.33 2.16 0.49
CA GLY A 73 4.62 2.09 1.91
C GLY A 73 5.51 3.23 2.44
N TYR A 74 5.90 4.19 1.60
CA TYR A 74 6.58 5.41 2.05
C TYR A 74 5.57 6.37 2.67
N ALA A 75 4.95 5.93 3.74
CA ALA A 75 4.01 6.71 4.54
C ALA A 75 3.85 6.05 5.91
N LEU A 76 3.35 6.80 6.88
CA LEU A 76 2.95 6.21 8.14
C LEU A 76 1.72 5.33 7.95
N GLY A 77 1.79 4.11 8.46
CA GLY A 77 0.65 3.22 8.61
C GLY A 77 0.00 3.43 9.98
N SER A 78 -1.31 3.50 10.05
CA SER A 78 -2.02 3.83 11.28
C SER A 78 -1.50 5.16 11.85
N TYR A 79 -1.25 5.26 13.17
CA TYR A 79 -0.81 6.52 13.76
C TYR A 79 0.71 6.76 13.67
N ALA A 80 1.54 5.70 13.67
CA ALA A 80 3.00 5.84 13.69
C ALA A 80 3.76 4.65 13.10
N LEU A 81 3.08 3.66 12.50
CA LEU A 81 3.77 2.48 11.97
C LEU A 81 4.61 2.84 10.75
N GLY A 82 5.88 2.39 10.75
CA GLY A 82 6.80 2.61 9.65
C GLY A 82 7.55 3.94 9.69
N TYR A 83 7.60 4.60 10.85
CA TYR A 83 8.38 5.84 11.02
C TYR A 83 9.86 5.62 10.74
N GLN A 84 10.56 6.70 10.40
CA GLN A 84 12.01 6.74 10.27
C GLN A 84 12.60 7.58 11.39
N ASP A 85 13.68 7.06 12.02
CA ASP A 85 14.41 7.73 13.11
C ASP A 85 13.45 8.35 14.15
N ASP A 86 13.66 9.53 14.62
CA ASP A 86 12.85 10.23 15.63
C ASP A 86 11.36 10.41 15.26
N ILE A 87 10.70 9.32 14.85
CA ILE A 87 9.27 9.25 14.52
C ILE A 87 8.89 10.20 13.38
N ARG A 88 9.78 10.35 12.42
CA ARG A 88 9.52 11.17 11.25
C ARG A 88 8.66 10.44 10.21
N ASP A 89 7.80 11.19 9.53
CA ASP A 89 7.04 10.67 8.41
C ASP A 89 7.97 10.28 7.26
N PRO A 90 8.03 9.00 6.86
CA PRO A 90 8.90 8.55 5.78
C PRO A 90 8.58 9.20 4.44
N PHE A 91 7.36 9.64 4.20
CA PHE A 91 7.00 10.37 2.99
C PHE A 91 7.66 11.75 2.95
N ALA A 92 7.63 12.47 4.06
CA ALA A 92 8.26 13.78 4.16
C ALA A 92 9.77 13.66 3.99
N VAL A 93 10.41 12.73 4.71
CA VAL A 93 11.86 12.49 4.61
C VAL A 93 12.26 12.05 3.20
N LEU A 94 11.50 11.16 2.57
CA LEU A 94 11.74 10.74 1.19
C LEU A 94 11.81 11.93 0.23
N ASN A 95 10.98 12.95 0.45
CA ASN A 95 10.88 14.14 -0.40
C ASN A 95 11.74 15.31 0.11
N GLY A 96 12.71 15.07 1.00
CA GLY A 96 13.66 16.07 1.47
C GLY A 96 13.08 17.05 2.47
N GLN A 97 11.98 16.73 3.11
CA GLN A 97 11.37 17.50 4.18
C GLN A 97 11.84 16.96 5.54
N ASP A 98 11.80 17.78 6.58
CA ASP A 98 12.23 17.36 7.93
C ASP A 98 11.34 16.22 8.50
N GLY A 99 10.11 16.14 8.06
CA GLY A 99 9.20 15.08 8.48
C GLY A 99 8.58 15.29 9.85
N GLY A 100 9.14 16.17 10.67
CA GLY A 100 8.69 16.51 12.02
C GLY A 100 8.38 15.28 12.90
N SER A 101 8.28 15.41 14.19
CA SER A 101 7.70 14.30 14.97
C SER A 101 6.20 14.21 14.65
N SER A 102 5.81 13.10 14.06
CA SER A 102 4.38 12.84 13.71
C SER A 102 3.44 12.78 14.91
N PHE A 103 3.97 12.87 16.12
CA PHE A 103 3.18 12.97 17.34
C PHE A 103 2.41 14.28 17.49
N GLY A 104 2.69 15.31 16.70
CA GLY A 104 1.85 16.51 16.67
C GLY A 104 0.38 16.26 16.25
N GLY A 105 0.11 15.12 15.61
CA GLY A 105 -1.27 14.68 15.34
C GLY A 105 -1.92 13.88 16.47
N LEU A 106 -1.14 13.40 17.44
CA LEU A 106 -1.66 12.67 18.61
C LEU A 106 -2.26 13.60 19.67
N ASP A 107 -1.77 14.82 19.77
CA ASP A 107 -2.33 15.81 20.69
C ASP A 107 -3.79 16.18 20.38
N THR A 108 -4.24 15.93 19.16
CA THR A 108 -5.63 16.19 18.76
C THR A 108 -6.53 14.94 18.83
N ALA A 109 -5.95 13.74 18.93
CA ALA A 109 -6.68 12.48 18.85
C ALA A 109 -6.83 11.74 20.20
N ILE A 110 -6.05 12.10 21.20
CA ILE A 110 -6.21 11.57 22.56
C ILE A 110 -6.88 12.68 23.39
N PRO A 111 -8.15 12.53 23.76
CA PRO A 111 -8.72 13.38 24.79
C PRO A 111 -7.82 13.25 26.02
N THR A 112 -7.25 14.33 26.50
CA THR A 112 -6.47 14.38 27.73
C THR A 112 -7.32 13.81 28.85
N LEU A 113 -7.02 12.58 29.26
CA LEU A 113 -7.64 11.89 30.41
C LEU A 113 -7.30 12.55 31.76
N ASN A 114 -6.77 13.77 31.75
CA ASN A 114 -6.25 14.45 32.93
C ASN A 114 -6.88 15.81 33.21
N GLN A 115 -8.19 15.94 33.08
CA GLN A 115 -8.88 17.06 33.72
C GLN A 115 -10.23 16.62 34.33
N GLN A 116 -10.17 15.69 35.28
CA GLN A 116 -11.16 15.58 36.33
C GLN A 116 -10.47 15.16 37.62
N GLN A 117 -9.95 16.12 38.34
CA GLN A 117 -9.84 16.10 39.78
C GLN A 117 -10.43 17.41 40.33
#